data_334a8e4ea9cd664a0c0e0f5f93d84c88
#
_entry.id   334a8e4ea9cd664a0c0e0f5f93d84c88
#
_cell.length_a   1.000
_cell.length_b   1.000
_cell.length_c   1.000
_cell.angle_alpha   90.00
_cell.angle_beta   90.00
_cell.angle_gamma   90.00
#
_symmetry.space_group_name_H-M   'P 1'
#
loop_
_entity.id
_entity.type
_entity.pdbx_description
1 polymer ?
#
loop_
_entity_poly.entity_id
_entity_poly.type
_entity_poly.pdbx_seq_one_letter_code
_entity_poly.pdbx_strand_id
1 'polypeptide(L)'
;MKAIGFKTSLPINEADSFILFDKEIPVPANRELLVKVQAISVNPVDFKVRQNSLKDKVQETPKIIGWDATGIVEAVGENVSLFKKGDVVFYAGDITKDGCNQEYQLIDERIVGNAPKNISIEQAAAMPLTSLTAWELFFDRMRLSLEKDSGKSILVIGGAGGVGSIAIQLAKKLLGLTVIATASRPQTIEWCKKMGADHVVDHRDLVASVKNAGFEQVDFIVDFVDVNQYWEAFGALIKPQGQIGSISAAAQPVNLQQIKSRSVSFHWELMFTRSTFQTEDMEAQHTILNNITRLLDDGIIQSTLNTTLKGFSVEHLKEAHRFLESGTAIGKLVISF
;
A
#
# COMPACT_ATOMS: atom_id res chain seq x y z
N MET A 1 10.05 24.69 -8.69
CA MET A 1 9.91 23.24 -8.94
C MET A 1 8.65 22.93 -9.69
N LYS A 2 8.62 21.84 -10.45
CA LYS A 2 7.41 21.35 -11.11
C LYS A 2 6.60 20.47 -10.17
N ALA A 3 5.27 20.59 -10.25
CA ALA A 3 4.32 19.76 -9.53
C ALA A 3 3.13 19.41 -10.44
N ILE A 4 2.51 18.27 -10.20
CA ILE A 4 1.28 17.84 -10.89
C ILE A 4 0.19 17.69 -9.85
N GLY A 5 -0.94 18.37 -10.09
CA GLY A 5 -2.09 18.37 -9.20
C GLY A 5 -3.39 18.53 -9.97
N PHE A 6 -4.50 18.68 -9.23
CA PHE A 6 -5.82 18.93 -9.82
C PHE A 6 -6.59 19.97 -9.01
N LYS A 7 -7.45 20.74 -9.68
CA LYS A 7 -8.24 21.81 -9.05
C LYS A 7 -9.67 21.39 -8.72
N THR A 8 -10.16 20.35 -9.37
CA THR A 8 -11.48 19.78 -9.13
C THR A 8 -11.46 18.29 -9.51
N SER A 9 -12.36 17.50 -8.92
CA SER A 9 -12.47 16.06 -9.20
C SER A 9 -13.11 15.84 -10.57
N LEU A 10 -12.28 15.53 -11.57
CA LEU A 10 -12.71 15.23 -12.94
C LEU A 10 -12.46 13.76 -13.29
N PRO A 11 -13.21 13.18 -14.25
CA PRO A 11 -12.86 11.90 -14.85
C PRO A 11 -11.43 11.92 -15.41
N ILE A 12 -10.71 10.81 -15.33
CA ILE A 12 -9.28 10.77 -15.68
C ILE A 12 -9.00 11.13 -17.16
N ASN A 13 -9.98 10.94 -18.04
CA ASN A 13 -9.83 11.23 -19.48
C ASN A 13 -10.01 12.72 -19.82
N GLU A 14 -10.54 13.54 -18.90
CA GLU A 14 -10.68 14.98 -19.10
C GLU A 14 -9.29 15.65 -19.17
N ALA A 15 -9.16 16.69 -20.01
CA ALA A 15 -7.90 17.37 -20.24
C ALA A 15 -7.27 17.86 -18.92
N ASP A 16 -8.07 18.51 -18.09
CA ASP A 16 -7.63 19.16 -16.85
C ASP A 16 -7.78 18.28 -15.61
N SER A 17 -7.94 16.94 -15.78
CA SER A 17 -7.98 16.00 -14.64
C SER A 17 -6.68 15.97 -13.82
N PHE A 18 -5.57 16.36 -14.44
CA PHE A 18 -4.29 16.75 -13.85
C PHE A 18 -3.68 17.91 -14.64
N ILE A 19 -3.03 18.80 -13.95
CA ILE A 19 -2.31 19.94 -14.52
C ILE A 19 -0.87 20.00 -13.98
N LEU A 20 0.08 20.32 -14.86
CA LEU A 20 1.45 20.64 -14.49
C LEU A 20 1.53 22.13 -14.14
N PHE A 21 2.18 22.49 -13.05
CA PHE A 21 2.33 23.88 -12.63
C PHE A 21 3.65 24.11 -11.90
N ASP A 22 4.05 25.36 -11.82
CA ASP A 22 5.24 25.79 -11.06
C ASP A 22 4.85 26.10 -9.61
N LYS A 23 5.70 25.69 -8.68
CA LYS A 23 5.58 25.94 -7.25
C LYS A 23 6.96 26.31 -6.68
N GLU A 24 7.02 27.13 -5.67
CA GLU A 24 8.26 27.40 -4.94
C GLU A 24 8.74 26.14 -4.23
N ILE A 25 10.05 25.96 -4.15
CA ILE A 25 10.64 24.87 -3.35
C ILE A 25 10.44 25.23 -1.89
N PRO A 26 9.75 24.38 -1.10
CA PRO A 26 9.49 24.69 0.30
C PRO A 26 10.76 24.54 1.16
N VAL A 27 10.78 25.21 2.30
CA VAL A 27 11.88 25.13 3.28
C VAL A 27 11.43 24.19 4.41
N PRO A 28 12.23 23.15 4.75
CA PRO A 28 11.89 22.25 5.84
C PRO A 28 12.03 22.93 7.20
N ALA A 29 11.12 22.65 8.12
CA ALA A 29 11.11 23.14 9.49
C ALA A 29 10.90 21.98 10.48
N ASN A 30 11.26 22.19 11.73
CA ASN A 30 11.11 21.16 12.78
C ASN A 30 11.69 19.80 12.36
N ARG A 31 10.86 18.75 12.33
CA ARG A 31 11.23 17.36 11.97
C ARG A 31 11.01 17.04 10.49
N GLU A 32 10.92 18.03 9.62
CA GLU A 32 10.68 17.82 8.20
C GLU A 32 11.99 17.62 7.42
N LEU A 33 11.93 16.71 6.47
CA LEU A 33 12.93 16.52 5.43
C LEU A 33 12.41 17.18 4.15
N LEU A 34 13.27 17.89 3.42
CA LEU A 34 13.02 18.23 2.03
C LEU A 34 13.64 17.13 1.17
N VAL A 35 12.82 16.36 0.50
CA VAL A 35 13.27 15.25 -0.36
C VAL A 35 13.15 15.64 -1.83
N LYS A 36 14.26 15.54 -2.58
CA LYS A 36 14.25 15.57 -4.03
C LYS A 36 13.76 14.21 -4.54
N VAL A 37 12.54 14.17 -5.06
CA VAL A 37 11.88 12.95 -5.53
C VAL A 37 12.57 12.43 -6.78
N GLN A 38 12.80 11.13 -6.86
CA GLN A 38 13.41 10.46 -8.01
C GLN A 38 12.49 9.44 -8.67
N ALA A 39 11.61 8.83 -7.90
CA ALA A 39 10.57 7.93 -8.40
C ALA A 39 9.36 7.94 -7.47
N ILE A 40 8.20 7.79 -8.05
CA ILE A 40 6.91 7.69 -7.35
C ILE A 40 6.17 6.44 -7.79
N SER A 41 5.32 5.89 -6.91
CA SER A 41 4.44 4.79 -7.28
C SER A 41 3.00 5.13 -6.94
N VAL A 42 2.07 4.77 -7.85
CA VAL A 42 0.64 5.05 -7.67
C VAL A 42 -0.07 3.94 -6.91
N ASN A 43 -1.11 4.32 -6.17
CA ASN A 43 -1.90 3.46 -5.32
C ASN A 43 -3.41 3.70 -5.55
N PRO A 44 -4.29 2.74 -5.21
CA PRO A 44 -5.73 2.95 -5.30
C PRO A 44 -6.24 4.17 -4.52
N VAL A 45 -5.59 4.54 -3.41
CA VAL A 45 -5.94 5.75 -2.67
C VAL A 45 -5.77 7.02 -3.50
N ASP A 46 -4.80 7.07 -4.41
CA ASP A 46 -4.54 8.24 -5.25
C ASP A 46 -5.76 8.57 -6.12
N PHE A 47 -6.26 7.59 -6.87
CA PHE A 47 -7.42 7.84 -7.71
C PHE A 47 -8.71 8.03 -6.89
N LYS A 48 -8.87 7.35 -5.74
CA LYS A 48 -10.01 7.56 -4.84
C LYS A 48 -10.04 8.98 -4.30
N VAL A 49 -8.89 9.53 -3.88
CA VAL A 49 -8.77 10.93 -3.43
C VAL A 49 -9.03 11.89 -4.59
N ARG A 50 -8.45 11.66 -5.77
CA ARG A 50 -8.71 12.48 -6.96
C ARG A 50 -10.20 12.53 -7.29
N GLN A 51 -10.87 11.39 -7.30
CA GLN A 51 -12.29 11.29 -7.66
C GLN A 51 -13.25 11.92 -6.64
N ASN A 52 -12.85 12.01 -5.35
CA ASN A 52 -13.82 12.30 -4.29
C ASN A 52 -13.52 13.56 -3.47
N SER A 53 -12.27 14.02 -3.39
CA SER A 53 -11.90 15.09 -2.44
C SER A 53 -12.36 16.48 -2.84
N LEU A 54 -12.57 16.74 -4.12
CA LEU A 54 -12.98 18.04 -4.68
C LEU A 54 -14.23 17.91 -5.58
N LYS A 55 -15.14 17.02 -5.24
CA LYS A 55 -16.46 16.97 -5.88
C LYS A 55 -17.19 18.29 -5.62
N ASP A 56 -17.72 18.88 -6.66
CA ASP A 56 -18.50 20.12 -6.61
C ASP A 56 -17.72 21.33 -6.04
N LYS A 57 -16.38 21.26 -6.02
CA LYS A 57 -15.47 22.31 -5.57
C LYS A 57 -14.37 22.55 -6.59
N VAL A 58 -13.99 23.82 -6.71
CA VAL A 58 -12.80 24.22 -7.48
C VAL A 58 -11.87 24.96 -6.53
N GLN A 59 -10.60 24.50 -6.45
CA GLN A 59 -9.55 25.17 -5.66
C GLN A 59 -8.70 26.05 -6.57
N GLU A 60 -8.24 27.20 -6.02
CA GLU A 60 -7.30 28.08 -6.73
C GLU A 60 -5.92 27.38 -6.90
N THR A 61 -5.42 26.83 -5.78
CA THR A 61 -4.16 26.07 -5.78
C THR A 61 -4.45 24.59 -6.04
N PRO A 62 -3.78 23.97 -7.04
CA PRO A 62 -3.98 22.56 -7.32
C PRO A 62 -3.60 21.67 -6.14
N LYS A 63 -4.43 20.69 -5.83
CA LYS A 63 -4.14 19.66 -4.82
C LYS A 63 -3.13 18.66 -5.39
N ILE A 64 -2.00 18.51 -4.71
CA ILE A 64 -0.96 17.54 -5.03
C ILE A 64 -1.23 16.25 -4.26
N ILE A 65 -1.32 15.13 -4.95
CA ILE A 65 -1.48 13.79 -4.37
C ILE A 65 -0.27 12.92 -4.67
N GLY A 66 -0.33 11.64 -4.29
CA GLY A 66 0.74 10.66 -4.46
C GLY A 66 1.32 10.23 -3.11
N TRP A 67 1.29 8.92 -2.87
CA TRP A 67 1.70 8.36 -1.58
C TRP A 67 2.51 7.08 -1.79
N ASP A 68 3.67 7.24 -2.37
CA ASP A 68 4.82 6.33 -2.46
C ASP A 68 5.93 7.05 -3.19
N ALA A 69 7.05 7.26 -2.56
CA ALA A 69 8.20 7.90 -3.19
C ALA A 69 9.54 7.33 -2.71
N THR A 70 10.52 7.45 -3.58
CA THR A 70 11.95 7.33 -3.26
C THR A 70 12.65 8.58 -3.75
N GLY A 71 13.58 9.10 -2.95
CA GLY A 71 14.33 10.31 -3.30
C GLY A 71 15.55 10.52 -2.41
N ILE A 72 16.18 11.67 -2.57
CA ILE A 72 17.39 12.08 -1.83
C ILE A 72 17.03 13.26 -0.92
N VAL A 73 17.43 13.18 0.33
CA VAL A 73 17.30 14.29 1.29
C VAL A 73 18.16 15.47 0.83
N GLU A 74 17.55 16.58 0.48
CA GLU A 74 18.22 17.81 0.03
C GLU A 74 18.50 18.77 1.18
N ALA A 75 17.57 18.87 2.13
CA ALA A 75 17.70 19.67 3.34
C ALA A 75 16.90 19.07 4.48
N VAL A 76 17.19 19.46 5.71
CA VAL A 76 16.54 18.99 6.93
C VAL A 76 16.15 20.16 7.82
N GLY A 77 15.04 20.02 8.55
CA GLY A 77 14.62 20.96 9.59
C GLY A 77 15.52 20.89 10.83
N GLU A 78 15.41 21.88 11.69
CA GLU A 78 16.31 22.09 12.85
C GLU A 78 16.20 21.01 13.93
N ASN A 79 15.10 20.25 13.98
CA ASN A 79 14.86 19.19 14.98
C ASN A 79 14.99 17.77 14.38
N VAL A 80 15.46 17.65 13.13
CA VAL A 80 15.70 16.35 12.49
C VAL A 80 16.89 15.65 13.14
N SER A 81 16.74 14.39 13.46
CA SER A 81 17.75 13.55 14.11
C SER A 81 17.98 12.20 13.43
N LEU A 82 17.05 11.73 12.61
CA LEU A 82 17.10 10.41 11.98
C LEU A 82 17.81 10.41 10.61
N PHE A 83 17.89 11.57 9.96
CA PHE A 83 18.45 11.71 8.62
C PHE A 83 19.30 12.94 8.46
N LYS A 84 20.09 12.96 7.38
CA LYS A 84 20.92 14.10 6.95
C LYS A 84 20.84 14.29 5.44
N LYS A 85 21.29 15.46 4.97
CA LYS A 85 21.44 15.73 3.53
C LYS A 85 22.27 14.64 2.85
N GLY A 86 21.77 14.15 1.71
CA GLY A 86 22.37 13.11 0.88
C GLY A 86 21.88 11.71 1.18
N ASP A 87 21.12 11.47 2.27
CA ASP A 87 20.55 10.16 2.54
C ASP A 87 19.51 9.81 1.48
N VAL A 88 19.52 8.57 1.00
CA VAL A 88 18.51 8.04 0.08
C VAL A 88 17.38 7.43 0.89
N VAL A 89 16.17 7.89 0.65
CA VAL A 89 15.00 7.58 1.47
C VAL A 89 13.83 7.10 0.66
N PHE A 90 12.92 6.36 1.30
CA PHE A 90 11.64 5.96 0.72
C PHE A 90 10.52 6.06 1.77
N TYR A 91 9.31 6.38 1.32
CA TYR A 91 8.19 6.66 2.23
C TYR A 91 6.85 6.63 1.51
N ALA A 92 5.78 6.44 2.28
CA ALA A 92 4.41 6.55 1.78
C ALA A 92 3.85 7.99 1.91
N GLY A 93 4.22 8.72 2.96
CA GLY A 93 3.76 10.08 3.17
C GLY A 93 2.55 10.22 4.08
N ASP A 94 2.02 11.44 4.14
CA ASP A 94 0.87 11.84 4.95
C ASP A 94 -0.27 12.33 4.05
N ILE A 95 -1.43 11.69 4.15
CA ILE A 95 -2.60 12.01 3.31
C ILE A 95 -3.18 13.41 3.57
N THR A 96 -2.82 14.03 4.69
CA THR A 96 -3.26 15.38 5.07
C THR A 96 -2.37 16.49 4.50
N LYS A 97 -1.22 16.13 3.91
CA LYS A 97 -0.22 17.05 3.34
C LYS A 97 -0.16 16.91 1.82
N ASP A 98 0.64 17.78 1.17
CA ASP A 98 0.95 17.60 -0.25
C ASP A 98 1.65 16.28 -0.50
N GLY A 99 1.18 15.56 -1.52
CA GLY A 99 1.73 14.27 -1.91
C GLY A 99 3.01 14.38 -2.75
N CYS A 100 3.50 13.23 -3.24
CA CYS A 100 4.79 13.13 -3.93
C CYS A 100 4.76 13.43 -5.44
N ASN A 101 3.62 13.83 -6.02
CA ASN A 101 3.55 14.19 -7.43
C ASN A 101 4.19 15.58 -7.68
N GLN A 102 5.45 15.75 -7.27
CA GLN A 102 6.25 16.98 -7.39
C GLN A 102 7.74 16.66 -7.28
N GLU A 103 8.59 17.57 -7.79
CA GLU A 103 10.05 17.37 -7.79
C GLU A 103 10.66 17.36 -6.38
N TYR A 104 10.08 18.11 -5.45
CA TYR A 104 10.53 18.19 -4.05
C TYR A 104 9.34 18.10 -3.13
N GLN A 105 9.44 17.29 -2.06
CA GLN A 105 8.39 17.12 -1.06
C GLN A 105 8.92 17.33 0.35
N LEU A 106 8.10 17.97 1.20
CA LEU A 106 8.31 17.96 2.65
C LEU A 106 7.68 16.73 3.26
N ILE A 107 8.42 16.08 4.15
CA ILE A 107 7.96 14.88 4.84
C ILE A 107 8.52 14.81 6.26
N ASP A 108 7.71 14.39 7.22
CA ASP A 108 8.16 14.17 8.61
C ASP A 108 9.10 12.97 8.67
N GLU A 109 10.27 13.11 9.30
CA GLU A 109 11.29 12.05 9.38
C GLU A 109 10.79 10.76 10.02
N ARG A 110 9.77 10.83 10.90
CA ARG A 110 9.22 9.68 11.66
C ARG A 110 8.46 8.69 10.78
N ILE A 111 8.05 9.10 9.56
CA ILE A 111 7.35 8.23 8.61
C ILE A 111 8.18 7.92 7.36
N VAL A 112 9.51 8.06 7.46
CA VAL A 112 10.47 7.86 6.38
C VAL A 112 11.43 6.73 6.75
N GLY A 113 11.77 5.85 5.81
CA GLY A 113 12.80 4.83 5.94
C GLY A 113 14.01 5.10 5.06
N ASN A 114 15.15 4.49 5.39
CA ASN A 114 16.30 4.44 4.51
C ASN A 114 15.98 3.55 3.31
N ALA A 115 16.19 4.02 2.10
CA ALA A 115 15.94 3.21 0.92
C ALA A 115 16.88 1.99 0.85
N PRO A 116 16.40 0.83 0.35
CA PRO A 116 17.24 -0.34 0.11
C PRO A 116 18.39 -0.03 -0.85
N LYS A 117 19.54 -0.70 -0.66
CA LYS A 117 20.76 -0.48 -1.45
C LYS A 117 20.94 -1.48 -2.59
N ASN A 118 20.34 -2.67 -2.44
CA ASN A 118 20.55 -3.79 -3.37
C ASN A 118 19.48 -3.91 -4.45
N ILE A 119 18.56 -2.93 -4.53
CA ILE A 119 17.54 -2.83 -5.57
C ILE A 119 17.53 -1.42 -6.19
N SER A 120 16.88 -1.27 -7.36
CA SER A 120 16.80 0.05 -8.00
C SER A 120 15.88 1.02 -7.24
N ILE A 121 16.04 2.31 -7.53
CA ILE A 121 15.20 3.38 -6.98
C ILE A 121 13.71 3.15 -7.30
N GLU A 122 13.40 2.70 -8.52
CA GLU A 122 12.04 2.38 -8.94
C GLU A 122 11.49 1.16 -8.17
N GLN A 123 12.34 0.16 -7.95
CA GLN A 123 11.97 -0.99 -7.14
C GLN A 123 11.69 -0.61 -5.68
N ALA A 124 12.45 0.33 -5.14
CA ALA A 124 12.24 0.87 -3.79
C ALA A 124 10.95 1.69 -3.70
N ALA A 125 10.67 2.56 -4.69
CA ALA A 125 9.46 3.39 -4.73
C ALA A 125 8.15 2.57 -4.76
N ALA A 126 8.20 1.32 -5.22
CA ALA A 126 7.05 0.42 -5.27
C ALA A 126 6.63 -0.16 -3.89
N MET A 127 7.39 0.10 -2.83
CA MET A 127 7.28 -0.70 -1.59
C MET A 127 6.59 0.00 -0.41
N PRO A 128 6.77 1.30 -0.13
CA PRO A 128 6.45 1.86 1.18
C PRO A 128 5.01 1.68 1.62
N LEU A 129 4.03 2.22 0.90
CA LEU A 129 2.62 2.21 1.31
C LEU A 129 2.11 0.79 1.52
N THR A 130 2.37 -0.08 0.55
CA THR A 130 1.87 -1.46 0.58
C THR A 130 2.54 -2.29 1.67
N SER A 131 3.84 -2.04 1.93
CA SER A 131 4.57 -2.71 3.00
C SER A 131 4.12 -2.27 4.39
N LEU A 132 3.93 -0.95 4.61
CA LEU A 132 3.36 -0.43 5.85
C LEU A 132 1.99 -1.04 6.11
N THR A 133 1.11 -1.02 5.11
CA THR A 133 -0.24 -1.58 5.20
C THR A 133 -0.23 -3.07 5.60
N ALA A 134 0.55 -3.89 4.92
CA ALA A 134 0.60 -5.33 5.22
C ALA A 134 1.28 -5.61 6.56
N TRP A 135 2.35 -4.88 6.89
CA TRP A 135 3.07 -5.03 8.14
C TRP A 135 2.20 -4.65 9.34
N GLU A 136 1.62 -3.43 9.32
CA GLU A 136 0.75 -2.95 10.40
C GLU A 136 -0.45 -3.88 10.59
N LEU A 137 -1.09 -4.34 9.49
CA LEU A 137 -2.18 -5.29 9.59
C LEU A 137 -1.76 -6.58 10.30
N PHE A 138 -0.65 -7.21 9.88
CA PHE A 138 -0.24 -8.50 10.42
C PHE A 138 0.31 -8.41 11.84
N PHE A 139 1.24 -7.48 12.08
CA PHE A 139 2.02 -7.46 13.32
C PHE A 139 1.42 -6.55 14.39
N ASP A 140 0.80 -5.43 14.02
CA ASP A 140 0.28 -4.47 14.99
C ASP A 140 -1.21 -4.70 15.29
N ARG A 141 -2.04 -5.00 14.25
CA ARG A 141 -3.49 -5.19 14.42
C ARG A 141 -3.84 -6.62 14.77
N MET A 142 -3.48 -7.57 13.90
CA MET A 142 -3.76 -8.99 14.11
C MET A 142 -2.78 -9.65 15.11
N ARG A 143 -1.63 -9.03 15.37
CA ARG A 143 -0.59 -9.49 16.32
C ARG A 143 -0.13 -10.92 16.04
N LEU A 144 0.04 -11.23 14.75
CA LEU A 144 0.56 -12.52 14.30
C LEU A 144 2.05 -12.65 14.62
N SER A 145 2.50 -13.86 14.91
CA SER A 145 3.91 -14.17 15.15
C SER A 145 4.28 -15.56 14.65
N LEU A 146 5.53 -15.73 14.23
CA LEU A 146 6.07 -17.02 13.79
C LEU A 146 5.88 -18.10 14.87
N GLU A 147 6.14 -17.75 16.14
CA GLU A 147 6.08 -18.68 17.28
C GLU A 147 4.66 -19.27 17.49
N LYS A 148 3.62 -18.43 17.34
CA LYS A 148 2.22 -18.83 17.65
C LYS A 148 1.46 -19.34 16.42
N ASP A 149 1.85 -18.88 15.23
CA ASP A 149 1.00 -18.96 14.05
C ASP A 149 1.62 -19.76 12.89
N SER A 150 2.87 -20.15 12.98
CA SER A 150 3.53 -20.97 11.96
C SER A 150 2.72 -22.24 11.65
N GLY A 151 2.57 -22.53 10.36
CA GLY A 151 1.78 -23.66 9.86
C GLY A 151 0.28 -23.43 9.76
N LYS A 152 -0.28 -22.33 10.36
CA LYS A 152 -1.67 -21.94 10.15
C LYS A 152 -1.90 -21.45 8.72
N SER A 153 -3.16 -21.38 8.32
CA SER A 153 -3.59 -20.98 6.98
C SER A 153 -4.06 -19.53 6.94
N ILE A 154 -3.68 -18.80 5.88
CA ILE A 154 -4.16 -17.45 5.60
C ILE A 154 -4.72 -17.36 4.18
N LEU A 155 -5.94 -16.82 4.05
CA LEU A 155 -6.58 -16.48 2.78
C LEU A 155 -6.34 -15.00 2.46
N VAL A 156 -5.68 -14.71 1.35
CA VAL A 156 -5.34 -13.36 0.88
C VAL A 156 -6.23 -12.99 -0.30
N ILE A 157 -7.23 -12.13 -0.07
CA ILE A 157 -8.09 -11.61 -1.13
C ILE A 157 -7.36 -10.47 -1.85
N GLY A 158 -7.30 -10.56 -3.19
CA GLY A 158 -6.55 -9.60 -4.01
C GLY A 158 -5.04 -9.86 -4.05
N GLY A 159 -4.64 -11.15 -4.07
CA GLY A 159 -3.24 -11.57 -3.97
C GLY A 159 -2.29 -10.96 -4.99
N ALA A 160 -2.75 -10.67 -6.21
CA ALA A 160 -1.90 -10.10 -7.26
C ALA A 160 -1.78 -8.56 -7.23
N GLY A 161 -2.55 -7.86 -6.38
CA GLY A 161 -2.44 -6.42 -6.19
C GLY A 161 -1.19 -6.00 -5.40
N GLY A 162 -0.96 -4.70 -5.26
CA GLY A 162 0.23 -4.17 -4.55
C GLY A 162 0.36 -4.68 -3.12
N VAL A 163 -0.70 -4.53 -2.29
CA VAL A 163 -0.68 -5.01 -0.89
C VAL A 163 -0.66 -6.54 -0.83
N GLY A 164 -1.47 -7.22 -1.67
CA GLY A 164 -1.49 -8.69 -1.72
C GLY A 164 -0.12 -9.29 -2.01
N SER A 165 0.62 -8.67 -2.93
CA SER A 165 1.97 -9.12 -3.33
C SER A 165 2.98 -9.12 -2.18
N ILE A 166 2.99 -8.08 -1.34
CA ILE A 166 3.88 -8.04 -0.17
C ILE A 166 3.31 -8.84 1.00
N ALA A 167 1.99 -8.86 1.19
CA ALA A 167 1.34 -9.66 2.23
C ALA A 167 1.63 -11.16 2.08
N ILE A 168 1.57 -11.69 0.86
CA ILE A 168 1.96 -13.08 0.56
C ILE A 168 3.39 -13.35 1.02
N GLN A 169 4.33 -12.47 0.70
CA GLN A 169 5.73 -12.63 1.06
C GLN A 169 5.94 -12.59 2.59
N LEU A 170 5.36 -11.61 3.28
CA LEU A 170 5.46 -11.49 4.74
C LEU A 170 4.83 -12.70 5.45
N ALA A 171 3.62 -13.11 5.02
CA ALA A 171 2.93 -14.28 5.57
C ALA A 171 3.77 -15.55 5.42
N LYS A 172 4.37 -15.75 4.23
CA LYS A 172 5.18 -16.94 3.94
C LYS A 172 6.53 -16.92 4.65
N LYS A 173 7.26 -15.80 4.53
CA LYS A 173 8.68 -15.72 4.92
C LYS A 173 8.89 -15.40 6.40
N LEU A 174 8.03 -14.55 6.99
CA LEU A 174 8.19 -14.11 8.37
C LEU A 174 7.27 -14.86 9.35
N LEU A 175 6.10 -15.30 8.89
CA LEU A 175 5.12 -15.96 9.75
C LEU A 175 5.02 -17.47 9.55
N GLY A 176 5.64 -18.01 8.48
CA GLY A 176 5.59 -19.44 8.18
C GLY A 176 4.18 -19.98 7.91
N LEU A 177 3.27 -19.12 7.42
CA LEU A 177 1.89 -19.50 7.13
C LEU A 177 1.77 -20.29 5.83
N THR A 178 0.72 -21.10 5.74
CA THR A 178 0.23 -21.66 4.48
C THR A 178 -0.62 -20.58 3.79
N VAL A 179 -0.14 -20.07 2.67
CA VAL A 179 -0.73 -18.92 1.99
C VAL A 179 -1.62 -19.35 0.84
N ILE A 180 -2.90 -19.00 0.92
CA ILE A 180 -3.91 -19.19 -0.12
C ILE A 180 -4.23 -17.81 -0.69
N ALA A 181 -3.87 -17.53 -1.94
CA ALA A 181 -4.11 -16.24 -2.58
C ALA A 181 -5.22 -16.33 -3.62
N THR A 182 -6.01 -15.25 -3.77
CA THR A 182 -7.01 -15.20 -4.84
C THR A 182 -6.45 -14.57 -6.10
N ALA A 183 -6.62 -15.27 -7.23
CA ALA A 183 -6.37 -14.75 -8.57
C ALA A 183 -7.17 -15.59 -9.59
N SER A 184 -7.52 -15.00 -10.76
CA SER A 184 -8.34 -15.69 -11.76
C SER A 184 -7.75 -15.68 -13.18
N ARG A 185 -6.80 -14.79 -13.49
CA ARG A 185 -6.13 -14.70 -14.80
C ARG A 185 -4.78 -15.43 -14.75
N PRO A 186 -4.30 -16.08 -15.83
CA PRO A 186 -3.03 -16.81 -15.84
C PRO A 186 -1.86 -15.97 -15.28
N GLN A 187 -1.72 -14.72 -15.71
CA GLN A 187 -0.63 -13.84 -15.28
C GLN A 187 -0.71 -13.52 -13.77
N THR A 188 -1.92 -13.31 -13.23
CA THR A 188 -2.12 -13.04 -11.80
C THR A 188 -1.87 -14.29 -10.95
N ILE A 189 -2.19 -15.47 -11.47
CA ILE A 189 -1.90 -16.77 -10.82
C ILE A 189 -0.40 -16.99 -10.72
N GLU A 190 0.32 -16.80 -11.84
CA GLU A 190 1.79 -16.90 -11.86
C GLU A 190 2.44 -15.89 -10.91
N TRP A 191 1.94 -14.65 -10.90
CA TRP A 191 2.43 -13.62 -10.00
C TRP A 191 2.27 -14.00 -8.54
N CYS A 192 1.09 -14.46 -8.11
CA CYS A 192 0.86 -14.90 -6.73
C CYS A 192 1.80 -16.04 -6.33
N LYS A 193 2.03 -17.03 -7.23
CA LYS A 193 3.00 -18.11 -7.01
C LYS A 193 4.42 -17.58 -6.88
N LYS A 194 4.82 -16.65 -7.76
CA LYS A 194 6.13 -15.98 -7.69
C LYS A 194 6.33 -15.22 -6.37
N MET A 195 5.27 -14.62 -5.82
CA MET A 195 5.31 -13.94 -4.52
C MET A 195 5.36 -14.93 -3.34
N GLY A 196 5.10 -16.21 -3.55
CA GLY A 196 5.23 -17.26 -2.53
C GLY A 196 3.92 -17.86 -2.04
N ALA A 197 2.80 -17.67 -2.75
CA ALA A 197 1.54 -18.34 -2.42
C ALA A 197 1.67 -19.86 -2.63
N ASP A 198 1.24 -20.64 -1.63
CA ASP A 198 1.21 -22.10 -1.70
C ASP A 198 0.06 -22.59 -2.59
N HIS A 199 -1.08 -21.90 -2.50
CA HIS A 199 -2.28 -22.18 -3.29
C HIS A 199 -2.81 -20.88 -3.90
N VAL A 200 -3.36 -20.99 -5.12
CA VAL A 200 -4.04 -19.89 -5.79
C VAL A 200 -5.44 -20.36 -6.18
N VAL A 201 -6.46 -19.62 -5.74
CA VAL A 201 -7.88 -19.97 -5.90
C VAL A 201 -8.64 -18.88 -6.65
N ASP A 202 -9.73 -19.26 -7.31
CA ASP A 202 -10.57 -18.30 -8.03
C ASP A 202 -11.51 -17.57 -7.08
N HIS A 203 -11.50 -16.24 -7.15
CA HIS A 203 -12.34 -15.38 -6.30
C HIS A 203 -13.81 -15.34 -6.71
N ARG A 204 -14.17 -15.80 -7.92
CA ARG A 204 -15.56 -15.77 -8.46
C ARG A 204 -16.49 -16.73 -7.75
N ASP A 205 -15.97 -17.89 -7.34
CA ASP A 205 -16.63 -18.84 -6.42
C ASP A 205 -15.66 -19.18 -5.29
N LEU A 206 -15.49 -18.19 -4.38
CA LEU A 206 -14.44 -18.22 -3.37
C LEU A 206 -14.58 -19.44 -2.44
N VAL A 207 -15.79 -19.71 -1.95
CA VAL A 207 -16.02 -20.79 -0.98
C VAL A 207 -15.71 -22.16 -1.60
N ALA A 208 -16.23 -22.45 -2.77
CA ALA A 208 -15.96 -23.69 -3.45
C ALA A 208 -14.49 -23.84 -3.84
N SER A 209 -13.86 -22.75 -4.32
CA SER A 209 -12.45 -22.76 -4.74
C SER A 209 -11.50 -23.03 -3.56
N VAL A 210 -11.75 -22.46 -2.38
CA VAL A 210 -10.95 -22.72 -1.17
C VAL A 210 -11.14 -24.15 -0.70
N LYS A 211 -12.38 -24.68 -0.69
CA LYS A 211 -12.67 -26.07 -0.32
C LYS A 211 -12.02 -27.05 -1.29
N ASN A 212 -12.11 -26.82 -2.59
CA ASN A 212 -11.47 -27.66 -3.62
C ASN A 212 -9.93 -27.65 -3.50
N ALA A 213 -9.34 -26.59 -2.94
CA ALA A 213 -7.91 -26.55 -2.61
C ALA A 213 -7.55 -27.33 -1.32
N GLY A 214 -8.53 -27.97 -0.66
CA GLY A 214 -8.33 -28.79 0.53
C GLY A 214 -8.55 -28.08 1.86
N PHE A 215 -9.15 -26.88 1.87
CA PHE A 215 -9.37 -26.09 3.08
C PHE A 215 -10.86 -25.91 3.34
N GLU A 216 -11.42 -26.66 4.27
CA GLU A 216 -12.82 -26.42 4.73
C GLU A 216 -12.96 -25.04 5.39
N GLN A 217 -11.96 -24.61 6.15
CA GLN A 217 -11.86 -23.31 6.81
C GLN A 217 -10.40 -22.90 6.94
N VAL A 218 -10.15 -21.60 7.13
CA VAL A 218 -8.83 -21.00 7.29
C VAL A 218 -8.71 -20.27 8.62
N ASP A 219 -7.49 -20.15 9.13
CA ASP A 219 -7.22 -19.49 10.43
C ASP A 219 -7.32 -17.97 10.33
N PHE A 220 -6.86 -17.40 9.19
CA PHE A 220 -6.83 -15.97 8.94
C PHE A 220 -7.40 -15.65 7.56
N ILE A 221 -8.08 -14.51 7.45
CA ILE A 221 -8.52 -13.93 6.17
C ILE A 221 -8.06 -12.47 6.15
N VAL A 222 -7.43 -12.05 5.04
CA VAL A 222 -7.12 -10.64 4.81
C VAL A 222 -7.69 -10.17 3.48
N ASP A 223 -8.42 -9.05 3.53
CA ASP A 223 -9.12 -8.48 2.40
C ASP A 223 -8.49 -7.15 1.97
N PHE A 224 -8.05 -7.11 0.71
CA PHE A 224 -7.45 -5.93 0.07
C PHE A 224 -8.29 -5.41 -1.11
N VAL A 225 -9.55 -5.83 -1.21
CA VAL A 225 -10.42 -5.53 -2.35
C VAL A 225 -11.72 -4.85 -1.92
N ASP A 226 -12.64 -5.61 -1.34
CA ASP A 226 -13.97 -5.13 -0.95
C ASP A 226 -14.59 -6.04 0.11
N VAL A 227 -14.67 -5.56 1.34
CA VAL A 227 -15.22 -6.31 2.46
C VAL A 227 -16.70 -6.65 2.26
N ASN A 228 -17.48 -5.81 1.60
CA ASN A 228 -18.89 -6.08 1.36
C ASN A 228 -19.11 -7.22 0.36
N GLN A 229 -18.26 -7.28 -0.68
CA GLN A 229 -18.34 -8.32 -1.70
C GLN A 229 -18.10 -9.72 -1.14
N TYR A 230 -17.19 -9.85 -0.17
CA TYR A 230 -16.72 -11.15 0.32
C TYR A 230 -17.18 -11.51 1.74
N TRP A 231 -17.98 -10.65 2.41
CA TRP A 231 -18.34 -10.84 3.82
C TRP A 231 -19.02 -12.20 4.10
N GLU A 232 -19.95 -12.62 3.26
CA GLU A 232 -20.62 -13.92 3.40
C GLU A 232 -19.63 -15.10 3.27
N ALA A 233 -18.72 -15.00 2.31
CA ALA A 233 -17.67 -16.01 2.14
C ALA A 233 -16.71 -16.03 3.34
N PHE A 234 -16.39 -14.89 3.93
CA PHE A 234 -15.55 -14.82 5.14
C PHE A 234 -16.22 -15.56 6.30
N GLY A 235 -17.52 -15.33 6.54
CA GLY A 235 -18.28 -16.04 7.56
C GLY A 235 -18.34 -17.56 7.34
N ALA A 236 -18.34 -18.01 6.09
CA ALA A 236 -18.32 -19.44 5.77
C ALA A 236 -16.94 -20.09 5.97
N LEU A 237 -15.87 -19.35 5.64
CA LEU A 237 -14.51 -19.89 5.56
C LEU A 237 -13.68 -19.70 6.83
N ILE A 238 -14.00 -18.73 7.70
CA ILE A 238 -13.19 -18.46 8.90
C ILE A 238 -13.39 -19.52 9.97
N LYS A 239 -12.31 -20.03 10.56
CA LYS A 239 -12.35 -20.94 11.71
C LYS A 239 -12.90 -20.26 12.97
N PRO A 240 -13.44 -21.03 13.95
CA PRO A 240 -13.63 -20.51 15.29
C PRO A 240 -12.34 -19.92 15.87
N GLN A 241 -12.45 -18.75 16.52
CA GLN A 241 -11.32 -17.97 17.05
C GLN A 241 -10.34 -17.47 15.98
N GLY A 242 -10.73 -17.51 14.70
CA GLY A 242 -9.94 -16.94 13.61
C GLY A 242 -9.96 -15.41 13.59
N GLN A 243 -9.19 -14.82 12.71
CA GLN A 243 -9.11 -13.37 12.57
C GLN A 243 -9.31 -12.94 11.13
N ILE A 244 -10.05 -11.84 10.94
CA ILE A 244 -10.27 -11.19 9.65
C ILE A 244 -9.64 -9.80 9.71
N GLY A 245 -8.81 -9.45 8.74
CA GLY A 245 -8.25 -8.13 8.56
C GLY A 245 -8.70 -7.50 7.24
N SER A 246 -9.05 -6.21 7.21
CA SER A 246 -9.40 -5.51 5.98
C SER A 246 -8.84 -4.10 5.95
N ILE A 247 -8.52 -3.65 4.72
CA ILE A 247 -8.09 -2.28 4.41
C ILE A 247 -9.11 -1.55 3.52
N SER A 248 -10.12 -2.27 3.07
CA SER A 248 -11.15 -1.71 2.18
C SER A 248 -12.27 -1.05 2.98
N ALA A 249 -12.66 0.16 2.58
CA ALA A 249 -13.83 0.80 3.18
C ALA A 249 -15.10 0.01 2.90
N ALA A 250 -15.91 -0.23 3.93
CA ALA A 250 -17.23 -0.81 3.75
C ALA A 250 -18.20 0.24 3.20
N ALA A 251 -18.70 0.02 1.99
CA ALA A 251 -19.70 0.88 1.36
C ALA A 251 -21.08 0.72 2.02
N GLN A 252 -21.33 -0.45 2.64
CA GLN A 252 -22.55 -0.80 3.36
C GLN A 252 -22.20 -1.43 4.71
N PRO A 253 -23.08 -1.37 5.72
CA PRO A 253 -22.87 -2.06 6.99
C PRO A 253 -22.66 -3.57 6.79
N VAL A 254 -21.69 -4.14 7.50
CA VAL A 254 -21.44 -5.58 7.55
C VAL A 254 -22.11 -6.20 8.78
N ASN A 255 -22.66 -7.41 8.62
CA ASN A 255 -23.34 -8.11 9.69
C ASN A 255 -22.35 -8.84 10.62
N LEU A 256 -21.87 -8.17 11.67
CA LEU A 256 -20.96 -8.77 12.65
C LEU A 256 -21.56 -9.97 13.42
N GLN A 257 -22.89 -10.11 13.47
CA GLN A 257 -23.53 -11.28 14.13
C GLN A 257 -23.15 -12.60 13.45
N GLN A 258 -22.83 -12.57 12.15
CA GLN A 258 -22.44 -13.76 11.39
C GLN A 258 -21.19 -14.44 11.94
N ILE A 259 -20.26 -13.67 12.50
CA ILE A 259 -18.98 -14.17 13.03
C ILE A 259 -18.97 -14.32 14.56
N LYS A 260 -20.02 -13.84 15.26
CA LYS A 260 -20.10 -13.80 16.72
C LYS A 260 -19.98 -15.17 17.38
N SER A 261 -20.74 -16.17 16.89
CA SER A 261 -20.79 -17.51 17.48
C SER A 261 -19.45 -18.26 17.41
N ARG A 262 -18.54 -17.82 16.54
CA ARG A 262 -17.20 -18.37 16.37
C ARG A 262 -16.12 -17.57 17.11
N SER A 263 -16.48 -16.50 17.83
CA SER A 263 -15.54 -15.62 18.54
C SER A 263 -14.42 -15.07 17.61
N VAL A 264 -14.80 -14.71 16.38
CA VAL A 264 -13.85 -14.18 15.38
C VAL A 264 -13.53 -12.71 15.67
N SER A 265 -12.27 -12.34 15.56
CA SER A 265 -11.84 -10.95 15.64
C SER A 265 -11.83 -10.31 14.25
N PHE A 266 -12.24 -9.04 14.17
CA PHE A 266 -12.16 -8.25 12.96
C PHE A 266 -11.24 -7.03 13.19
N HIS A 267 -10.32 -6.78 12.26
CA HIS A 267 -9.32 -5.72 12.36
C HIS A 267 -9.37 -4.81 11.12
N TRP A 268 -9.48 -3.50 11.35
CA TRP A 268 -9.24 -2.50 10.33
C TRP A 268 -7.76 -2.11 10.28
N GLU A 269 -7.25 -1.87 9.08
CA GLU A 269 -5.96 -1.22 8.89
C GLU A 269 -6.07 -0.04 7.92
N LEU A 270 -5.50 1.08 8.31
CA LEU A 270 -5.28 2.26 7.48
C LEU A 270 -3.92 2.85 7.85
N MET A 271 -2.90 2.63 7.02
CA MET A 271 -1.53 3.03 7.33
C MET A 271 -1.34 4.55 7.53
N PHE A 272 -2.28 5.37 7.07
CA PHE A 272 -2.25 6.81 7.33
C PHE A 272 -2.71 7.21 8.75
N THR A 273 -3.23 6.28 9.54
CA THR A 273 -3.73 6.58 10.90
C THR A 273 -2.66 7.26 11.75
N ARG A 274 -1.42 6.74 11.73
CA ARG A 274 -0.31 7.27 12.52
C ARG A 274 0.03 8.72 12.14
N SER A 275 0.17 9.02 10.85
CA SER A 275 0.46 10.38 10.37
C SER A 275 -0.73 11.32 10.53
N THR A 276 -1.93 10.89 10.20
CA THR A 276 -3.15 11.72 10.28
C THR A 276 -3.47 12.17 11.69
N PHE A 277 -3.35 11.27 12.67
CA PHE A 277 -3.68 11.54 14.07
C PHE A 277 -2.46 11.88 14.94
N GLN A 278 -1.26 11.93 14.37
CA GLN A 278 0.00 12.20 15.09
C GLN A 278 0.12 11.33 16.35
N THR A 279 -0.10 10.02 16.18
CA THR A 279 -0.11 9.08 17.30
C THR A 279 1.26 9.00 17.99
N GLU A 280 1.30 8.64 19.28
CA GLU A 280 2.53 8.52 20.06
C GLU A 280 3.55 7.57 19.41
N ASP A 281 3.06 6.55 18.71
CA ASP A 281 3.85 5.54 18.01
C ASP A 281 4.11 5.86 16.52
N MET A 282 3.98 7.11 16.09
CA MET A 282 4.15 7.51 14.68
C MET A 282 5.51 7.07 14.10
N GLU A 283 6.57 7.10 14.90
CA GLU A 283 7.93 6.68 14.52
C GLU A 283 8.03 5.16 14.24
N ALA A 284 7.00 4.38 14.59
CA ALA A 284 6.97 2.97 14.21
C ALA A 284 7.04 2.78 12.68
N GLN A 285 6.54 3.73 11.88
CA GLN A 285 6.64 3.64 10.41
C GLN A 285 8.09 3.74 9.92
N HIS A 286 8.93 4.58 10.54
CA HIS A 286 10.36 4.60 10.29
C HIS A 286 10.99 3.22 10.56
N THR A 287 10.68 2.63 11.71
CA THR A 287 11.18 1.31 12.11
C THR A 287 10.72 0.22 11.14
N ILE A 288 9.43 0.21 10.76
CA ILE A 288 8.86 -0.76 9.81
C ILE A 288 9.55 -0.65 8.45
N LEU A 289 9.68 0.56 7.90
CA LEU A 289 10.34 0.76 6.61
C LEU A 289 11.80 0.30 6.64
N ASN A 290 12.55 0.56 7.71
CA ASN A 290 13.93 0.05 7.86
C ASN A 290 13.98 -1.48 7.99
N ASN A 291 12.98 -2.12 8.57
CA ASN A 291 12.85 -3.58 8.55
C ASN A 291 12.61 -4.10 7.12
N ILE A 292 11.73 -3.44 6.37
CA ILE A 292 11.49 -3.76 4.95
C ILE A 292 12.76 -3.58 4.12
N THR A 293 13.52 -2.50 4.34
CA THR A 293 14.82 -2.26 3.71
C THR A 293 15.76 -3.44 3.91
N ARG A 294 15.92 -3.89 5.16
CA ARG A 294 16.79 -5.03 5.49
C ARG A 294 16.31 -6.31 4.79
N LEU A 295 15.01 -6.60 4.80
CA LEU A 295 14.46 -7.78 4.15
C LEU A 295 14.67 -7.78 2.63
N LEU A 296 14.62 -6.59 2.00
CA LEU A 296 14.91 -6.41 0.57
C LEU A 296 16.40 -6.56 0.28
N ASP A 297 17.27 -5.95 1.08
CA ASP A 297 18.71 -6.02 0.90
C ASP A 297 19.26 -7.43 1.14
N ASP A 298 18.67 -8.18 2.07
CA ASP A 298 19.00 -9.58 2.36
C ASP A 298 18.36 -10.56 1.35
N GLY A 299 17.53 -10.07 0.42
CA GLY A 299 16.85 -10.91 -0.58
C GLY A 299 15.79 -11.86 0.02
N ILE A 300 15.34 -11.61 1.25
CA ILE A 300 14.27 -12.40 1.91
C ILE A 300 12.94 -12.14 1.24
N ILE A 301 12.68 -10.87 0.88
CA ILE A 301 11.54 -10.44 0.07
C ILE A 301 12.04 -9.76 -1.20
N GLN A 302 11.19 -9.68 -2.22
CA GLN A 302 11.47 -8.99 -3.47
C GLN A 302 10.51 -7.82 -3.69
N SER A 303 10.95 -6.83 -4.49
CA SER A 303 10.09 -5.72 -4.86
C SER A 303 8.85 -6.18 -5.62
N THR A 304 7.74 -5.49 -5.37
CA THR A 304 6.46 -5.72 -6.04
C THR A 304 6.29 -4.89 -7.32
N LEU A 305 7.35 -4.22 -7.77
CA LEU A 305 7.39 -3.49 -9.04
C LEU A 305 7.09 -4.42 -10.21
N ASN A 306 6.15 -4.03 -11.06
CA ASN A 306 5.82 -4.73 -12.30
C ASN A 306 6.00 -3.85 -13.55
N THR A 307 5.66 -2.57 -13.46
CA THR A 307 5.69 -1.66 -14.62
C THR A 307 6.36 -0.34 -14.25
N THR A 308 7.20 0.19 -15.15
CA THR A 308 7.84 1.50 -14.99
C THR A 308 7.54 2.38 -16.20
N LEU A 309 7.04 3.60 -15.94
CA LEU A 309 6.93 4.69 -16.91
C LEU A 309 8.11 5.66 -16.65
N LYS A 310 8.80 6.08 -17.71
CA LYS A 310 10.00 6.95 -17.61
C LYS A 310 9.66 8.39 -17.96
N GLY A 311 9.89 9.29 -17.03
CA GLY A 311 9.65 10.72 -17.14
C GLY A 311 8.41 11.17 -16.38
N PHE A 312 8.58 12.15 -15.52
CA PHE A 312 7.51 12.77 -14.74
C PHE A 312 6.66 13.67 -15.63
N SER A 313 5.47 13.24 -15.98
CA SER A 313 4.55 13.96 -16.85
C SER A 313 3.08 13.74 -16.47
N VAL A 314 2.22 14.67 -16.91
CA VAL A 314 0.77 14.55 -16.74
C VAL A 314 0.23 13.29 -17.45
N GLU A 315 0.76 12.98 -18.62
CA GLU A 315 0.34 11.82 -19.43
C GLU A 315 0.63 10.51 -18.70
N HIS A 316 1.85 10.35 -18.16
CA HIS A 316 2.21 9.15 -17.40
C HIS A 316 1.41 9.01 -16.11
N LEU A 317 1.13 10.12 -15.42
CA LEU A 317 0.29 10.08 -14.23
C LEU A 317 -1.16 9.68 -14.59
N LYS A 318 -1.72 10.20 -15.68
CA LYS A 318 -3.03 9.78 -16.19
C LYS A 318 -3.05 8.31 -16.61
N GLU A 319 -2.00 7.84 -17.27
CA GLU A 319 -1.86 6.44 -17.67
C GLU A 319 -1.84 5.52 -16.43
N ALA A 320 -1.05 5.87 -15.43
CA ALA A 320 -0.97 5.14 -14.17
C ALA A 320 -2.31 5.07 -13.44
N HIS A 321 -3.06 6.18 -13.39
CA HIS A 321 -4.41 6.22 -12.80
C HIS A 321 -5.41 5.36 -13.58
N ARG A 322 -5.44 5.46 -14.92
CA ARG A 322 -6.29 4.60 -15.78
C ARG A 322 -6.00 3.12 -15.55
N PHE A 323 -4.71 2.77 -15.46
CA PHE A 323 -4.29 1.40 -15.21
C PHE A 323 -4.83 0.86 -13.88
N LEU A 324 -4.75 1.64 -12.81
CA LEU A 324 -5.30 1.25 -11.51
C LEU A 324 -6.84 1.20 -11.50
N GLU A 325 -7.50 2.19 -12.11
CA GLU A 325 -8.96 2.26 -12.21
C GLU A 325 -9.55 1.10 -13.03
N SER A 326 -8.77 0.50 -13.94
CA SER A 326 -9.21 -0.68 -14.72
C SER A 326 -9.39 -1.94 -13.86
N GLY A 327 -8.86 -1.98 -12.63
CA GLY A 327 -8.88 -3.16 -11.76
C GLY A 327 -8.03 -4.33 -12.27
N THR A 328 -7.21 -4.12 -13.31
CA THR A 328 -6.40 -5.18 -13.92
C THR A 328 -4.93 -5.19 -13.47
N ALA A 329 -4.55 -4.26 -12.61
CA ALA A 329 -3.18 -4.08 -12.14
C ALA A 329 -2.59 -5.36 -11.48
N ILE A 330 -1.32 -5.60 -11.76
CA ILE A 330 -0.51 -6.65 -11.14
C ILE A 330 0.68 -5.97 -10.48
N GLY A 331 0.91 -6.25 -9.20
CA GLY A 331 1.98 -5.59 -8.45
C GLY A 331 1.82 -4.09 -8.44
N LYS A 332 2.95 -3.37 -8.65
CA LYS A 332 3.03 -1.91 -8.59
C LYS A 332 3.50 -1.31 -9.91
N LEU A 333 3.01 -0.11 -10.19
CA LEU A 333 3.47 0.74 -11.27
C LEU A 333 4.21 1.96 -10.70
N VAL A 334 5.36 2.28 -11.27
CA VAL A 334 6.24 3.38 -10.87
C VAL A 334 6.45 4.35 -12.02
N ILE A 335 6.54 5.63 -11.70
CA ILE A 335 6.98 6.70 -12.61
C ILE A 335 8.34 7.19 -12.11
N SER A 336 9.39 7.05 -12.92
CA SER A 336 10.71 7.61 -12.61
C SER A 336 10.82 9.03 -13.16
N PHE A 337 11.55 9.91 -12.46
CA PHE A 337 11.77 11.31 -12.82
C PHE A 337 12.92 11.47 -13.81
#